data_79a3725b271359227028f3ce0ab739cd
#
_entry.id   79a3725b271359227028f3ce0ab739cd
#
_cell.length_a   1.000
_cell.length_b   1.000
_cell.length_c   1.000
_cell.angle_alpha   90.00
_cell.angle_beta   90.00
_cell.angle_gamma   90.00
#
_symmetry.space_group_name_H-M   'P 1'
#
loop_
_entity.id
_entity.type
_entity.pdbx_description
1 polymer ?
#
loop_
_entity_poly.entity_id
_entity_poly.type
_entity_poly.pdbx_seq_one_letter_code
_entity_poly.pdbx_strand_id
1 'polypeptide(L)'
;MTLRRRRRAPYHGPVPEKHDQPPVFSCDAMLGGLARWLRAAGYDAAFEYGIDDGELIARARRSGSVLLSCDGPMFERNVIKNGEVRALRVPRQLSKLEALRFVLAALKLPLREPRCMGCGGELTEVPKHTVMGEAPPLAFRNCQRFWRCTRCGRLLWRGTHWRRITRRLAQIAEQTAD
;
A
#
# COMPACT_ATOMS: atom_id res chain seq x y z
N MET A 1 27.42 33.34 -3.52
CA MET A 1 27.76 31.96 -3.11
C MET A 1 26.52 31.34 -2.47
N THR A 2 25.68 30.66 -3.29
CA THR A 2 24.34 30.20 -2.88
C THR A 2 24.49 28.78 -2.34
N LEU A 3 24.36 28.62 -1.04
CA LEU A 3 24.32 27.33 -0.36
C LEU A 3 23.12 26.53 -0.88
N ARG A 4 23.36 25.56 -1.78
CA ARG A 4 22.37 24.54 -2.15
C ARG A 4 22.00 23.77 -0.88
N ARG A 5 20.80 24.04 -0.34
CA ARG A 5 20.21 23.21 0.70
C ARG A 5 20.19 21.77 0.17
N ARG A 6 21.00 20.89 0.75
CA ARG A 6 20.93 19.45 0.49
C ARG A 6 19.50 19.02 0.79
N ARG A 7 18.74 18.62 -0.25
CA ARG A 7 17.43 17.99 -0.06
C ARG A 7 17.69 16.72 0.73
N ARG A 8 17.22 16.65 1.98
CA ARG A 8 17.27 15.42 2.78
C ARG A 8 16.55 14.33 2.00
N ALA A 9 17.12 13.12 2.00
CA ALA A 9 16.50 11.97 1.35
C ALA A 9 15.08 11.79 1.91
N PRO A 10 14.08 11.48 1.07
CA PRO A 10 12.68 11.35 1.49
C PRO A 10 12.44 10.11 2.37
N TYR A 11 13.40 9.19 2.42
CA TYR A 11 13.34 7.94 3.15
C TYR A 11 14.29 7.96 4.34
N HIS A 12 13.79 7.56 5.50
CA HIS A 12 14.55 7.41 6.74
C HIS A 12 14.55 5.93 7.14
N GLY A 13 15.73 5.34 7.21
CA GLY A 13 15.97 3.95 7.55
C GLY A 13 16.80 3.22 6.49
N PRO A 14 17.28 2.00 6.78
CA PRO A 14 17.97 1.18 5.81
C PRO A 14 16.99 0.83 4.67
N VAL A 15 17.45 1.01 3.41
CA VAL A 15 16.69 0.54 2.24
C VAL A 15 16.48 -0.96 2.45
N PRO A 16 15.24 -1.47 2.29
CA PRO A 16 15.01 -2.91 2.42
C PRO A 16 15.96 -3.64 1.46
N GLU A 17 16.95 -4.33 2.00
CA GLU A 17 17.66 -5.34 1.23
C GLU A 17 16.63 -6.34 0.71
N LYS A 18 16.94 -7.10 -0.35
CA LYS A 18 16.07 -8.14 -0.92
C LYS A 18 15.66 -9.14 0.19
N HIS A 19 14.68 -8.74 1.01
CA HIS A 19 14.07 -9.66 1.95
C HIS A 19 13.09 -10.54 1.18
N ASP A 20 13.09 -11.83 1.48
CA ASP A 20 12.09 -12.80 0.96
C ASP A 20 10.65 -12.38 1.25
N GLN A 21 10.44 -11.54 2.26
CA GLN A 21 9.13 -11.02 2.62
C GLN A 21 8.95 -9.55 2.18
N PRO A 22 7.81 -9.24 1.52
CA PRO A 22 7.49 -7.88 1.12
C PRO A 22 7.30 -6.97 2.33
N PRO A 23 7.67 -5.67 2.23
CA PRO A 23 7.44 -4.73 3.31
C PRO A 23 5.95 -4.58 3.60
N VAL A 24 5.63 -4.39 4.86
CA VAL A 24 4.30 -3.97 5.34
C VAL A 24 4.33 -2.46 5.53
N PHE A 25 3.21 -1.78 5.27
CA PHE A 25 3.08 -0.34 5.39
C PHE A 25 2.11 0.06 6.49
N SER A 26 2.41 1.15 7.19
CA SER A 26 1.50 1.88 8.06
C SER A 26 1.26 3.26 7.46
N CYS A 27 0.04 3.51 7.00
CA CYS A 27 -0.31 4.75 6.30
C CYS A 27 -0.99 5.73 7.25
N ASP A 28 -0.54 6.97 7.21
CA ASP A 28 -1.15 8.12 7.86
C ASP A 28 -2.62 8.32 7.43
N ALA A 29 -3.42 8.95 8.28
CA ALA A 29 -4.84 9.24 8.09
C ALA A 29 -5.18 9.91 6.75
N MET A 30 -4.26 10.69 6.19
CA MET A 30 -4.41 11.32 4.87
C MET A 30 -4.15 10.40 3.69
N LEU A 31 -3.54 9.23 3.90
CA LEU A 31 -3.07 8.33 2.84
C LEU A 31 -3.96 7.09 2.61
N GLY A 32 -5.23 7.12 3.04
CA GLY A 32 -6.15 5.99 2.84
C GLY A 32 -6.34 5.57 1.38
N GLY A 33 -6.28 6.53 0.45
CA GLY A 33 -6.30 6.25 -0.98
C GLY A 33 -5.04 5.51 -1.45
N LEU A 34 -3.87 5.90 -0.97
CA LEU A 34 -2.60 5.22 -1.25
C LEU A 34 -2.58 3.81 -0.65
N ALA A 35 -3.05 3.63 0.59
CA ALA A 35 -3.14 2.32 1.24
C ALA A 35 -3.92 1.32 0.39
N ARG A 36 -5.06 1.75 -0.19
CA ARG A 36 -5.86 0.91 -1.10
C ARG A 36 -5.09 0.51 -2.37
N TRP A 37 -4.32 1.42 -2.94
CA TRP A 37 -3.52 1.15 -4.13
C TRP A 37 -2.30 0.27 -3.83
N LEU A 38 -1.66 0.42 -2.67
CA LEU A 38 -0.61 -0.48 -2.21
C LEU A 38 -1.13 -1.92 -2.06
N ARG A 39 -2.34 -2.08 -1.50
CA ARG A 39 -3.00 -3.39 -1.41
C ARG A 39 -3.30 -3.98 -2.79
N ALA A 40 -3.74 -3.16 -3.74
CA ALA A 40 -3.93 -3.59 -5.13
C ALA A 40 -2.61 -3.98 -5.81
N ALA A 41 -1.51 -3.33 -5.45
CA ALA A 41 -0.15 -3.64 -5.92
C ALA A 41 0.49 -4.84 -5.19
N GLY A 42 -0.22 -5.47 -4.23
CA GLY A 42 0.19 -6.71 -3.55
C GLY A 42 0.87 -6.52 -2.20
N TYR A 43 0.83 -5.31 -1.62
CA TYR A 43 1.45 -5.01 -0.32
C TYR A 43 0.42 -4.91 0.80
N ASP A 44 0.73 -5.42 1.98
CA ASP A 44 -0.08 -5.15 3.17
C ASP A 44 0.17 -3.69 3.60
N ALA A 45 -0.91 -2.94 3.74
CA ALA A 45 -0.87 -1.53 4.11
C ALA A 45 -1.99 -1.26 5.11
N ALA A 46 -1.62 -1.06 6.37
CA ALA A 46 -2.55 -0.67 7.41
C ALA A 46 -2.96 0.80 7.22
N PHE A 47 -4.23 1.07 7.45
CA PHE A 47 -4.80 2.41 7.42
C PHE A 47 -5.96 2.48 8.39
N GLU A 48 -5.99 3.54 9.19
CA GLU A 48 -7.07 3.86 10.10
C GLU A 48 -7.38 5.34 10.01
N TYR A 49 -8.66 5.66 9.83
CA TYR A 49 -9.09 7.06 9.76
C TYR A 49 -8.95 7.73 11.13
N GLY A 50 -8.33 8.91 11.16
CA GLY A 50 -8.18 9.69 12.38
C GLY A 50 -7.17 9.13 13.41
N ILE A 51 -6.34 8.16 13.02
CA ILE A 51 -5.27 7.68 13.90
C ILE A 51 -4.35 8.82 14.32
N ASP A 52 -4.03 8.88 15.61
CA ASP A 52 -3.05 9.83 16.16
C ASP A 52 -1.63 9.49 15.70
N ASP A 53 -0.79 10.52 15.50
CA ASP A 53 0.58 10.36 15.03
C ASP A 53 1.44 9.49 15.97
N GLY A 54 1.25 9.63 17.27
CA GLY A 54 1.98 8.85 18.27
C GLY A 54 1.64 7.37 18.18
N GLU A 55 0.32 7.05 18.07
CA GLU A 55 -0.13 5.68 17.91
C GLU A 55 0.29 5.09 16.56
N LEU A 56 0.26 5.88 15.48
CA LEU A 56 0.75 5.44 14.17
C LEU A 56 2.23 5.06 14.22
N ILE A 57 3.06 5.89 14.85
CA ILE A 57 4.50 5.63 15.03
C ILE A 57 4.72 4.39 15.92
N ALA A 58 3.98 4.29 17.03
CA ALA A 58 4.07 3.13 17.93
C ALA A 58 3.67 1.84 17.21
N ARG A 59 2.63 1.87 16.39
CA ARG A 59 2.20 0.75 15.54
C ARG A 59 3.27 0.35 14.54
N ALA A 60 3.83 1.32 13.82
CA ALA A 60 4.89 1.08 12.85
C ALA A 60 6.13 0.45 13.51
N ARG A 61 6.50 0.93 14.71
CA ARG A 61 7.59 0.36 15.51
C ARG A 61 7.33 -1.08 15.92
N ARG A 62 6.14 -1.37 16.47
CA ARG A 62 5.77 -2.73 16.92
C ARG A 62 5.71 -3.74 15.77
N SER A 63 5.19 -3.33 14.61
CA SER A 63 5.04 -4.21 13.44
C SER A 63 6.27 -4.26 12.52
N GLY A 64 7.27 -3.42 12.74
CA GLY A 64 8.41 -3.26 11.82
C GLY A 64 8.01 -2.75 10.44
N SER A 65 6.81 -2.14 10.29
CA SER A 65 6.32 -1.63 9.02
C SER A 65 6.99 -0.32 8.61
N VAL A 66 6.93 -0.01 7.31
CA VAL A 66 7.35 1.30 6.80
C VAL A 66 6.21 2.29 6.99
N LEU A 67 6.45 3.35 7.75
CA LEU A 67 5.51 4.43 7.96
C LEU A 67 5.49 5.34 6.73
N LEU A 68 4.29 5.61 6.20
CA LEU A 68 4.07 6.54 5.09
C LEU A 68 3.25 7.73 5.60
N SER A 69 3.79 8.95 5.44
CA SER A 69 3.07 10.18 5.78
C SER A 69 3.42 11.33 4.84
N CYS A 70 2.50 12.27 4.70
CA CYS A 70 2.73 13.58 4.07
C CYS A 70 3.12 14.66 5.08
N ASP A 71 3.04 14.38 6.38
CA ASP A 71 3.24 15.35 7.42
C ASP A 71 4.74 15.58 7.71
N GLY A 72 5.20 16.83 7.52
CA GLY A 72 6.59 17.21 7.73
C GLY A 72 7.05 17.08 9.18
N PRO A 73 6.32 17.65 10.15
CA PRO A 73 6.60 17.54 11.58
C PRO A 73 6.81 16.13 12.09
N MET A 74 6.08 15.15 11.57
CA MET A 74 6.24 13.74 11.95
C MET A 74 7.68 13.25 11.73
N PHE A 75 8.35 13.71 10.65
CA PHE A 75 9.73 13.31 10.30
C PHE A 75 10.78 14.00 11.16
N GLU A 76 10.40 14.98 11.99
CA GLU A 76 11.29 15.63 12.95
C GLU A 76 11.36 14.85 14.28
N ARG A 77 10.53 13.85 14.50
CA ARG A 77 10.55 13.01 15.70
C ARG A 77 11.81 12.15 15.77
N ASN A 78 12.46 12.08 16.93
CA ASN A 78 13.74 11.39 17.12
C ASN A 78 13.71 9.92 16.70
N VAL A 79 12.63 9.19 16.99
CA VAL A 79 12.47 7.77 16.62
C VAL A 79 12.54 7.52 15.11
N ILE A 80 12.16 8.51 14.30
CA ILE A 80 12.27 8.45 12.83
C ILE A 80 13.65 8.92 12.39
N LYS A 81 14.16 10.03 12.95
CA LYS A 81 15.49 10.56 12.64
C LYS A 81 16.60 9.55 12.94
N ASN A 82 16.45 8.82 14.04
CA ASN A 82 17.42 7.81 14.49
C ASN A 82 17.26 6.47 13.76
N GLY A 83 16.27 6.33 12.87
CA GLY A 83 16.03 5.09 12.11
C GLY A 83 15.39 3.96 12.90
N GLU A 84 14.90 4.20 14.13
CA GLU A 84 14.16 3.21 14.92
C GLU A 84 12.83 2.83 14.25
N VAL A 85 12.22 3.78 13.53
CA VAL A 85 11.05 3.59 12.69
C VAL A 85 11.41 3.95 11.26
N ARG A 86 11.32 2.97 10.35
CA ARG A 86 11.50 3.22 8.92
C ARG A 86 10.34 4.07 8.41
N ALA A 87 10.62 5.18 7.76
CA ALA A 87 9.59 6.08 7.29
C ALA A 87 9.93 6.67 5.92
N LEU A 88 8.91 6.85 5.09
CA LEU A 88 9.01 7.49 3.77
C LEU A 88 8.03 8.67 3.71
N ARG A 89 8.57 9.86 3.47
CA ARG A 89 7.78 11.07 3.28
C ARG A 89 7.21 11.09 1.86
N VAL A 90 5.88 10.98 1.76
CA VAL A 90 5.15 11.07 0.48
C VAL A 90 4.85 12.54 0.19
N PRO A 91 5.21 13.09 -0.97
CA PRO A 91 4.87 14.47 -1.33
C PRO A 91 3.35 14.69 -1.36
N ARG A 92 2.88 15.74 -0.67
CA ARG A 92 1.44 16.01 -0.48
C ARG A 92 0.68 16.31 -1.77
N GLN A 93 1.37 16.87 -2.77
CA GLN A 93 0.76 17.26 -4.05
C GLN A 93 0.49 16.09 -5.01
N LEU A 94 0.98 14.90 -4.71
CA LEU A 94 0.81 13.74 -5.58
C LEU A 94 -0.62 13.20 -5.52
N SER A 95 -1.17 12.87 -6.68
CA SER A 95 -2.37 12.05 -6.77
C SER A 95 -2.11 10.65 -6.20
N LYS A 96 -3.18 9.89 -5.93
CA LYS A 96 -3.07 8.52 -5.35
C LYS A 96 -2.21 7.58 -6.17
N LEU A 97 -2.22 7.70 -7.50
CA LEU A 97 -1.44 6.85 -8.41
C LEU A 97 0.01 7.31 -8.51
N GLU A 98 0.24 8.62 -8.53
CA GLU A 98 1.60 9.18 -8.48
C GLU A 98 2.27 8.85 -7.15
N ALA A 99 1.53 8.92 -6.04
CA ALA A 99 2.02 8.51 -4.72
C ALA A 99 2.37 7.01 -4.68
N LEU A 100 1.56 6.14 -5.30
CA LEU A 100 1.89 4.73 -5.44
C LEU A 100 3.19 4.55 -6.23
N ARG A 101 3.30 5.18 -7.42
CA ARG A 101 4.52 5.13 -8.25
C ARG A 101 5.73 5.61 -7.46
N PHE A 102 5.60 6.73 -6.76
CA PHE A 102 6.66 7.27 -5.92
C PHE A 102 7.13 6.27 -4.86
N VAL A 103 6.21 5.63 -4.13
CA VAL A 103 6.56 4.64 -3.09
C VAL A 103 7.24 3.41 -3.70
N LEU A 104 6.68 2.86 -4.80
CA LEU A 104 7.25 1.71 -5.48
C LEU A 104 8.66 2.00 -5.99
N ALA A 105 8.88 3.16 -6.62
CA ALA A 105 10.19 3.57 -7.13
C ALA A 105 11.20 3.84 -5.99
N ALA A 106 10.80 4.59 -4.95
CA ALA A 106 11.68 4.95 -3.83
C ALA A 106 12.19 3.72 -3.06
N LEU A 107 11.36 2.68 -2.97
CA LEU A 107 11.69 1.44 -2.25
C LEU A 107 12.05 0.27 -3.19
N LYS A 108 12.14 0.52 -4.51
CA LYS A 108 12.47 -0.48 -5.56
C LYS A 108 11.56 -1.72 -5.48
N LEU A 109 10.27 -1.52 -5.38
CA LEU A 109 9.28 -2.57 -5.16
C LEU A 109 8.58 -2.97 -6.47
N PRO A 110 8.55 -4.29 -6.82
CA PRO A 110 7.82 -4.78 -7.98
C PRO A 110 6.31 -4.84 -7.68
N LEU A 111 5.48 -4.94 -8.72
CA LEU A 111 4.10 -5.36 -8.55
C LEU A 111 4.03 -6.83 -8.13
N ARG A 112 3.09 -7.15 -7.27
CA ARG A 112 2.86 -8.49 -6.70
C ARG A 112 1.39 -8.90 -6.85
N GLU A 113 1.08 -10.17 -6.50
CA GLU A 113 -0.31 -10.62 -6.44
C GLU A 113 -1.12 -9.73 -5.48
N PRO A 114 -2.30 -9.28 -5.91
CA PRO A 114 -3.09 -8.30 -5.18
C PRO A 114 -3.60 -8.85 -3.85
N ARG A 115 -3.74 -7.96 -2.89
CA ARG A 115 -4.33 -8.23 -1.58
C ARG A 115 -5.74 -7.63 -1.49
N CYS A 116 -6.47 -7.97 -0.45
CA CYS A 116 -7.78 -7.38 -0.19
C CYS A 116 -7.68 -5.87 -0.08
N MET A 117 -8.29 -5.13 -1.01
CA MET A 117 -8.26 -3.66 -1.01
C MET A 117 -8.97 -3.04 0.20
N GLY A 118 -9.84 -3.80 0.89
CA GLY A 118 -10.51 -3.36 2.11
C GLY A 118 -9.61 -3.38 3.34
N CYS A 119 -8.89 -4.47 3.58
CA CYS A 119 -8.15 -4.66 4.84
C CYS A 119 -6.66 -5.04 4.67
N GLY A 120 -6.18 -5.34 3.45
CA GLY A 120 -4.81 -5.79 3.20
C GLY A 120 -4.57 -7.29 3.42
N GLY A 121 -5.59 -8.07 3.82
CA GLY A 121 -5.46 -9.52 3.98
C GLY A 121 -5.19 -10.25 2.66
N GLU A 122 -4.65 -11.45 2.74
CA GLU A 122 -4.41 -12.31 1.58
C GLU A 122 -5.71 -12.79 0.96
N LEU A 123 -5.66 -13.15 -0.31
CA LEU A 123 -6.79 -13.62 -1.09
C LEU A 123 -6.61 -15.09 -1.42
N THR A 124 -7.53 -15.93 -0.95
CA THR A 124 -7.58 -17.36 -1.32
C THR A 124 -8.67 -17.56 -2.36
N GLU A 125 -8.36 -18.21 -3.47
CA GLU A 125 -9.35 -18.55 -4.47
C GLU A 125 -10.35 -19.57 -3.90
N VAL A 126 -11.64 -19.36 -4.20
CA VAL A 126 -12.72 -20.23 -3.76
C VAL A 126 -13.49 -20.76 -4.96
N PRO A 127 -13.98 -22.01 -4.94
CA PRO A 127 -14.77 -22.58 -6.04
C PRO A 127 -16.04 -21.76 -6.29
N LYS A 128 -16.37 -21.52 -7.55
CA LYS A 128 -17.53 -20.69 -7.95
C LYS A 128 -18.84 -21.19 -7.33
N HIS A 129 -19.04 -22.52 -7.27
CA HIS A 129 -20.26 -23.11 -6.73
C HIS A 129 -20.47 -22.79 -5.24
N THR A 130 -19.40 -22.57 -4.47
CA THR A 130 -19.49 -22.26 -3.02
C THR A 130 -19.96 -20.84 -2.73
N VAL A 131 -19.99 -19.97 -3.73
CA VAL A 131 -20.39 -18.56 -3.60
C VAL A 131 -21.72 -18.25 -4.28
N MET A 132 -22.44 -19.29 -4.71
CA MET A 132 -23.80 -19.16 -5.23
C MET A 132 -24.71 -18.61 -4.12
N GLY A 133 -25.42 -17.52 -4.38
CA GLY A 133 -26.26 -16.85 -3.38
C GLY A 133 -25.54 -15.76 -2.56
N GLU A 134 -24.21 -15.77 -2.44
CA GLU A 134 -23.43 -14.68 -1.82
C GLU A 134 -22.95 -13.66 -2.87
N ALA A 135 -22.48 -14.15 -4.02
CA ALA A 135 -22.03 -13.28 -5.10
C ALA A 135 -23.22 -12.57 -5.77
N PRO A 136 -23.11 -11.27 -6.10
CA PRO A 136 -24.14 -10.58 -6.87
C PRO A 136 -24.44 -11.32 -8.18
N PRO A 137 -25.73 -11.43 -8.62
CA PRO A 137 -26.13 -12.26 -9.76
C PRO A 137 -25.34 -11.97 -11.05
N LEU A 138 -25.09 -10.69 -11.35
CA LEU A 138 -24.30 -10.29 -12.52
C LEU A 138 -22.82 -10.70 -12.39
N ALA A 139 -22.25 -10.61 -11.20
CA ALA A 139 -20.87 -11.06 -10.95
C ALA A 139 -20.79 -12.58 -11.07
N PHE A 140 -21.73 -13.31 -10.48
CA PHE A 140 -21.79 -14.77 -10.57
C PHE A 140 -21.91 -15.26 -12.02
N ARG A 141 -22.75 -14.59 -12.83
CA ARG A 141 -22.91 -14.91 -14.27
C ARG A 141 -21.64 -14.66 -15.08
N ASN A 142 -21.00 -13.49 -14.86
CA ASN A 142 -19.96 -12.97 -15.76
C ASN A 142 -18.52 -13.27 -15.30
N CYS A 143 -18.32 -13.68 -14.03
CA CYS A 143 -17.00 -14.01 -13.51
C CYS A 143 -16.85 -15.51 -13.29
N GLN A 144 -15.66 -16.04 -13.59
CA GLN A 144 -15.35 -17.46 -13.41
C GLN A 144 -14.56 -17.71 -12.13
N ARG A 145 -13.84 -16.71 -11.63
CA ARG A 145 -12.96 -16.87 -10.46
C ARG A 145 -13.35 -15.90 -9.36
N PHE A 146 -13.38 -16.42 -8.13
CA PHE A 146 -13.73 -15.69 -6.92
C PHE A 146 -12.66 -15.92 -5.87
N TRP A 147 -12.47 -14.94 -5.00
CA TRP A 147 -11.51 -14.99 -3.91
C TRP A 147 -12.16 -14.57 -2.61
N ARG A 148 -11.74 -15.18 -1.53
CA ARG A 148 -12.12 -14.80 -0.17
C ARG A 148 -10.91 -14.22 0.56
N CYS A 149 -11.11 -13.10 1.23
CA CYS A 149 -10.07 -12.51 2.06
C CYS A 149 -9.91 -13.34 3.35
N THR A 150 -8.69 -13.77 3.64
CA THR A 150 -8.36 -14.55 4.85
C THR A 150 -8.53 -13.76 6.15
N ARG A 151 -8.46 -12.40 6.08
CA ARG A 151 -8.54 -11.51 7.25
C ARG A 151 -9.96 -11.02 7.55
N CYS A 152 -10.71 -10.57 6.54
CA CYS A 152 -12.04 -9.97 6.74
C CYS A 152 -13.20 -10.78 6.13
N GLY A 153 -12.93 -11.93 5.54
CA GLY A 153 -13.95 -12.82 4.95
C GLY A 153 -14.61 -12.31 3.66
N ARG A 154 -14.33 -11.06 3.23
CA ARG A 154 -14.99 -10.46 2.07
C ARG A 154 -14.76 -11.27 0.81
N LEU A 155 -15.84 -11.48 0.06
CA LEU A 155 -15.81 -12.08 -1.28
C LEU A 155 -15.39 -11.03 -2.32
N LEU A 156 -14.48 -11.40 -3.22
CA LEU A 156 -13.97 -10.57 -4.30
C LEU A 156 -14.00 -11.33 -5.63
N TRP A 157 -14.08 -10.59 -6.73
CA TRP A 157 -14.06 -11.13 -8.10
C TRP A 157 -13.41 -10.14 -9.07
N ARG A 158 -12.92 -10.64 -10.21
CA ARG A 158 -12.27 -9.83 -11.24
C ARG A 158 -13.28 -9.30 -12.27
N GLY A 159 -14.13 -8.36 -11.84
CA GLY A 159 -15.08 -7.65 -12.70
C GLY A 159 -14.48 -6.43 -13.42
N THR A 160 -15.35 -5.57 -13.99
CA THR A 160 -14.95 -4.37 -14.75
C THR A 160 -14.11 -3.38 -13.92
N HIS A 161 -14.44 -3.23 -12.63
CA HIS A 161 -13.67 -2.37 -11.71
C HIS A 161 -12.23 -2.90 -11.55
N TRP A 162 -12.07 -4.20 -11.38
CA TRP A 162 -10.75 -4.83 -11.28
C TRP A 162 -9.91 -4.62 -12.55
N ARG A 163 -10.50 -4.78 -13.73
CA ARG A 163 -9.79 -4.55 -15.01
C ARG A 163 -9.25 -3.14 -15.14
N ARG A 164 -9.97 -2.11 -14.61
CA ARG A 164 -9.48 -0.73 -14.58
C ARG A 164 -8.27 -0.58 -13.65
N ILE A 165 -8.31 -1.22 -12.48
CA ILE A 165 -7.21 -1.21 -11.51
C ILE A 165 -5.97 -1.86 -12.15
N THR A 166 -6.10 -3.05 -12.69
CA THR A 166 -4.99 -3.79 -13.33
C THR A 166 -4.35 -3.00 -14.47
N ARG A 167 -5.15 -2.36 -15.32
CA ARG A 167 -4.63 -1.51 -16.39
C ARG A 167 -3.80 -0.35 -15.85
N ARG A 168 -4.25 0.32 -14.80
CA ARG A 168 -3.51 1.42 -14.17
C ARG A 168 -2.22 0.95 -13.49
N LEU A 169 -2.24 -0.22 -12.86
CA LEU A 169 -1.04 -0.81 -12.29
C LEU A 169 -0.01 -1.17 -13.36
N ALA A 170 -0.44 -1.75 -14.49
CA ALA A 170 0.44 -2.05 -15.62
C ALA A 170 1.13 -0.78 -16.15
N GLN A 171 0.40 0.32 -16.32
CA GLN A 171 0.96 1.61 -16.74
C GLN A 171 2.02 2.13 -15.75
N ILE A 172 1.82 1.92 -14.44
CA ILE A 172 2.81 2.31 -13.42
C ILE A 172 4.06 1.44 -13.53
N ALA A 173 3.92 0.13 -13.75
CA ALA A 173 5.06 -0.77 -13.89
C ALA A 173 5.95 -0.41 -15.08
N GLU A 174 5.35 -0.10 -16.23
CA GLU A 174 6.07 0.36 -17.43
C GLU A 174 6.89 1.62 -17.17
N GLN A 175 6.30 2.61 -16.46
CA GLN A 175 6.94 3.89 -16.12
C GLN A 175 7.98 3.81 -14.99
N THR A 176 8.11 2.67 -14.33
CA THR A 176 9.09 2.48 -13.22
C THR A 176 10.28 1.65 -13.69
N ALA A 177 10.21 1.05 -14.87
CA ALA A 177 11.27 0.24 -15.47
C ALA A 177 12.31 1.05 -16.28
N ASP A 178 11.96 2.31 -16.64
CA ASP A 178 12.82 3.30 -17.27
C ASP A 178 13.53 4.16 -16.21
#